data_71a81a6d83830caa3b9dc3cbeb5e6e22
#
_entry.id   71a81a6d83830caa3b9dc3cbeb5e6e22
#
_cell.length_a   1.000
_cell.length_b   1.000
_cell.length_c   1.000
_cell.angle_alpha   90.00
_cell.angle_beta   90.00
_cell.angle_gamma   90.00
#
_symmetry.space_group_name_H-M   'P 1'
#
loop_
_entity.id
_entity.type
_entity.pdbx_description
1 polymer ?
#
loop_
_entity_poly.entity_id
_entity_poly.type
_entity_poly.pdbx_seq_one_letter_code
_entity_poly.pdbx_strand_id
1 'polypeptide(L)'
;MTFRLTEEQLMIQSMVRDLAREEFAPRAMELDHKKEFPTANFKKLAELGLMGMMVPAEYNGSGADAVSYVLALSEVAYACASTAVVMSVHNSIVCESLNTYGTADQKE
;
A
#
# COMPACT_ATOMS: atom_id res chain seq x y z
N MET A 1 -13.39 -13.98 -20.21
CA MET A 1 -12.49 -13.53 -19.11
C MET A 1 -11.17 -13.07 -19.69
N THR A 2 -10.66 -11.96 -19.24
CA THR A 2 -9.35 -11.43 -19.66
C THR A 2 -8.46 -11.22 -18.44
N PHE A 3 -7.17 -11.48 -18.60
CA PHE A 3 -6.14 -11.22 -17.58
C PHE A 3 -5.36 -9.92 -17.86
N ARG A 4 -5.86 -9.11 -18.77
CA ARG A 4 -5.23 -7.83 -19.08
C ARG A 4 -5.52 -6.82 -17.99
N LEU A 5 -4.47 -6.11 -17.57
CA LEU A 5 -4.60 -5.01 -16.62
C LEU A 5 -5.19 -3.78 -17.32
N THR A 6 -5.99 -3.02 -16.59
CA THR A 6 -6.50 -1.73 -17.07
C THR A 6 -5.38 -0.69 -17.11
N GLU A 7 -5.60 0.42 -17.81
CA GLU A 7 -4.65 1.52 -17.84
C GLU A 7 -4.39 2.09 -16.45
N GLU A 8 -5.44 2.21 -15.64
CA GLU A 8 -5.33 2.68 -14.26
C GLU A 8 -4.49 1.73 -13.40
N GLN A 9 -4.71 0.43 -13.51
CA GLN A 9 -3.93 -0.58 -12.82
C GLN A 9 -2.45 -0.54 -13.22
N LEU A 10 -2.17 -0.38 -14.50
CA LEU A 10 -0.80 -0.24 -15.01
C LEU A 10 -0.13 1.03 -14.50
N MET A 11 -0.86 2.13 -14.42
CA MET A 11 -0.34 3.39 -13.88
C MET A 11 0.04 3.25 -12.40
N ILE A 12 -0.82 2.61 -11.60
CA ILE A 12 -0.55 2.36 -10.19
C ILE A 12 0.68 1.47 -10.03
N GLN A 13 0.76 0.39 -10.80
CA GLN A 13 1.90 -0.52 -10.77
C GLN A 13 3.22 0.21 -11.08
N SER A 14 3.23 1.02 -12.14
CA SER A 14 4.40 1.77 -12.58
C SER A 14 4.83 2.80 -11.53
N MET A 15 3.88 3.55 -10.99
CA MET A 15 4.15 4.56 -9.97
C MET A 15 4.75 3.93 -8.71
N VAL A 16 4.18 2.84 -8.24
CA VAL A 16 4.66 2.17 -7.02
C VAL A 16 6.00 1.49 -7.25
N ARG A 17 6.20 0.93 -8.43
CA ARG A 17 7.49 0.35 -8.82
C ARG A 17 8.62 1.38 -8.75
N ASP A 18 8.40 2.55 -9.33
CA ASP A 18 9.39 3.62 -9.32
C ASP A 18 9.68 4.10 -7.90
N LEU A 19 8.64 4.33 -7.11
CA LEU A 19 8.77 4.70 -5.70
C LEU A 19 9.57 3.67 -4.92
N ALA A 20 9.22 2.39 -5.06
CA ALA A 20 9.85 1.32 -4.32
C ALA A 20 11.34 1.17 -4.67
N ARG A 21 11.67 1.25 -5.95
CA ARG A 21 13.06 1.12 -6.42
C ARG A 21 13.91 2.32 -6.08
N GLU A 22 13.35 3.52 -6.15
CA GLU A 22 14.09 4.76 -5.91
C GLU A 22 14.24 5.08 -4.42
N GLU A 23 13.21 4.83 -3.61
CA GLU A 23 13.19 5.27 -2.22
C GLU A 23 13.25 4.13 -1.19
N PHE A 24 12.67 2.97 -1.46
CA PHE A 24 12.61 1.88 -0.48
C PHE A 24 13.78 0.90 -0.60
N ALA A 25 14.09 0.45 -1.81
CA ALA A 25 15.15 -0.53 -2.04
C ALA A 25 16.52 -0.07 -1.54
N PRO A 26 16.95 1.21 -1.75
CA PRO A 26 18.27 1.65 -1.28
C PRO A 26 18.43 1.61 0.24
N ARG A 27 17.34 1.71 1.00
CA ARG A 27 17.37 1.75 2.47
C ARG A 27 17.06 0.42 3.13
N ALA A 28 16.57 -0.56 2.36
CA ALA A 28 16.05 -1.81 2.91
C ALA A 28 17.09 -2.58 3.73
N MET A 29 18.29 -2.73 3.20
CA MET A 29 19.36 -3.47 3.87
C MET A 29 19.83 -2.78 5.16
N GLU A 30 19.97 -1.46 5.13
CA GLU A 30 20.37 -0.68 6.31
C GLU A 30 19.33 -0.77 7.42
N LEU A 31 18.05 -0.63 7.06
CA LEU A 31 16.94 -0.77 8.02
C LEU A 31 16.92 -2.16 8.66
N ASP A 32 17.17 -3.19 7.87
CA ASP A 32 17.24 -4.57 8.36
C ASP A 32 18.42 -4.76 9.32
N HIS A 33 19.60 -4.31 8.96
CA HIS A 33 20.80 -4.41 9.82
C HIS A 33 20.63 -3.66 11.14
N LYS A 34 20.04 -2.47 11.11
CA LYS A 34 19.83 -1.65 12.30
C LYS A 34 18.57 -2.04 13.08
N LYS A 35 17.74 -2.91 12.51
CA LYS A 35 16.43 -3.30 13.08
C LYS A 35 15.54 -2.08 13.34
N GLU A 36 15.57 -1.13 12.44
CA GLU A 36 14.78 0.09 12.52
C GLU A 36 13.44 -0.08 11.80
N PHE A 37 12.40 0.55 12.36
CA PHE A 37 11.09 0.62 11.73
C PHE A 37 11.14 1.59 10.53
N PRO A 38 10.64 1.21 9.35
CA PRO A 38 10.77 2.04 8.14
C PRO A 38 9.76 3.19 8.10
N THR A 39 9.82 4.10 9.07
CA THR A 39 8.88 5.22 9.22
C THR A 39 8.77 6.09 7.97
N ALA A 40 9.91 6.41 7.34
CA ALA A 40 9.92 7.24 6.14
C ALA A 40 9.16 6.60 4.98
N ASN A 41 9.25 5.27 4.85
CA ASN A 41 8.52 4.54 3.82
C ASN A 41 7.00 4.65 4.01
N PHE A 42 6.52 4.55 5.25
CA PHE A 42 5.09 4.66 5.54
C PHE A 42 4.55 6.07 5.35
N LYS A 43 5.33 7.08 5.68
CA LYS A 43 4.95 8.46 5.39
C LYS A 43 4.75 8.67 3.90
N LYS A 44 5.67 8.15 3.09
CA LYS A 44 5.58 8.26 1.63
C LYS A 44 4.39 7.49 1.07
N LEU A 45 4.16 6.27 1.55
CA LEU A 45 3.00 5.48 1.16
C LEU A 45 1.69 6.19 1.51
N ALA A 46 1.61 6.78 2.70
CA ALA A 46 0.42 7.51 3.14
C ALA A 46 0.16 8.76 2.28
N GLU A 47 1.20 9.52 1.96
CA GLU A 47 1.10 10.71 1.10
C GLU A 47 0.52 10.36 -0.28
N LEU A 48 0.83 9.18 -0.79
CA LEU A 48 0.38 8.72 -2.12
C LEU A 48 -0.94 7.93 -2.07
N GLY A 49 -1.58 7.83 -0.89
CA GLY A 49 -2.84 7.12 -0.74
C GLY A 49 -2.72 5.61 -0.71
N LEU A 50 -1.51 5.08 -0.50
CA LEU A 50 -1.26 3.63 -0.57
C LEU A 50 -1.47 2.91 0.77
N MET A 51 -1.79 3.64 1.83
CA MET A 51 -2.12 3.06 3.14
C MET A 51 -3.63 2.87 3.34
N GLY A 52 -4.45 3.36 2.43
CA GLY A 52 -5.90 3.19 2.46
C GLY A 52 -6.43 2.95 1.04
N MET A 53 -5.84 2.03 0.31
CA MET A 53 -6.13 1.84 -1.12
C MET A 53 -7.56 1.42 -1.40
N MET A 54 -8.10 0.50 -0.61
CA MET A 54 -9.45 -0.03 -0.81
C MET A 54 -10.50 0.66 0.06
N VAL A 55 -10.09 1.66 0.84
CA VAL A 55 -11.02 2.47 1.64
C VAL A 55 -11.80 3.40 0.70
N PRO A 56 -13.14 3.52 0.87
CA PRO A 56 -13.93 4.43 0.03
C PRO A 56 -13.46 5.89 0.13
N ALA A 57 -13.63 6.62 -0.96
CA ALA A 57 -13.23 8.04 -1.04
C ALA A 57 -13.94 8.90 0.00
N GLU A 58 -15.16 8.55 0.42
CA GLU A 58 -15.90 9.27 1.46
C GLU A 58 -15.19 9.26 2.82
N TYR A 59 -14.29 8.31 3.05
CA TYR A 59 -13.45 8.21 4.25
C TYR A 59 -11.98 8.56 3.95
N ASN A 60 -11.76 9.34 2.91
CA ASN A 60 -10.43 9.77 2.45
C ASN A 60 -9.53 8.64 1.95
N GLY A 61 -10.10 7.52 1.59
CA GLY A 61 -9.37 6.42 0.95
C GLY A 61 -9.21 6.63 -0.54
N SER A 62 -8.42 5.78 -1.16
CA SER A 62 -8.15 5.86 -2.60
C SER A 62 -9.23 5.20 -3.46
N GLY A 63 -10.10 4.38 -2.89
CA GLY A 63 -11.17 3.71 -3.61
C GLY A 63 -10.70 2.78 -4.71
N ALA A 64 -9.49 2.26 -4.61
CA ALA A 64 -8.91 1.36 -5.60
C ALA A 64 -9.45 -0.06 -5.45
N ASP A 65 -9.32 -0.85 -6.50
CA ASP A 65 -9.74 -2.25 -6.47
C ASP A 65 -8.66 -3.17 -5.86
N ALA A 66 -9.04 -4.43 -5.60
CA ALA A 66 -8.14 -5.41 -5.01
C ALA A 66 -6.95 -5.75 -5.92
N VAL A 67 -7.14 -5.74 -7.23
CA VAL A 67 -6.06 -6.01 -8.19
C VAL A 67 -5.01 -4.90 -8.12
N SER A 68 -5.43 -3.64 -8.10
CA SER A 68 -4.52 -2.50 -7.94
C SER A 68 -3.73 -2.60 -6.64
N TYR A 69 -4.40 -2.97 -5.55
CA TYR A 69 -3.77 -3.17 -4.24
C TYR A 69 -2.68 -4.26 -4.29
N VAL A 70 -2.98 -5.41 -4.87
CA VAL A 70 -2.03 -6.52 -4.98
C VAL A 70 -0.83 -6.13 -5.84
N LEU A 71 -1.06 -5.42 -6.94
CA LEU A 71 0.02 -4.92 -7.81
C LEU A 71 0.95 -3.98 -7.03
N ALA A 72 0.38 -3.02 -6.31
CA ALA A 72 1.15 -2.09 -5.49
C ALA A 72 1.93 -2.82 -4.39
N LEU A 73 1.27 -3.72 -3.68
CA LEU A 73 1.88 -4.51 -2.62
C LEU A 73 3.05 -5.34 -3.12
N SER A 74 2.91 -5.96 -4.29
CA SER A 74 3.96 -6.78 -4.90
C SER A 74 5.21 -5.96 -5.20
N GLU A 75 5.05 -4.74 -5.70
CA GLU A 75 6.17 -3.85 -6.00
C GLU A 75 6.89 -3.40 -4.72
N VAL A 76 6.14 -3.09 -3.66
CA VAL A 76 6.71 -2.73 -2.36
C VAL A 76 7.45 -3.92 -1.76
N ALA A 77 6.87 -5.12 -1.83
CA ALA A 77 7.46 -6.34 -1.28
C ALA A 77 8.79 -6.68 -1.96
N TYR A 78 8.89 -6.45 -3.25
CA TYR A 78 10.12 -6.67 -4.01
C TYR A 78 11.27 -5.80 -3.48
N ALA A 79 10.97 -4.58 -3.08
CA ALA A 79 11.97 -3.62 -2.59
C ALA A 79 12.26 -3.76 -1.08
N CYS A 80 11.22 -3.97 -0.28
CA CYS A 80 11.33 -4.04 1.18
C CYS A 80 10.18 -4.86 1.77
N ALA A 81 10.47 -6.10 2.13
CA ALA A 81 9.46 -7.03 2.65
C ALA A 81 8.82 -6.52 3.95
N SER A 82 9.58 -5.92 4.84
CA SER A 82 9.06 -5.40 6.11
C SER A 82 8.03 -4.29 5.89
N THR A 83 8.29 -3.38 4.95
CA THR A 83 7.35 -2.33 4.58
C THR A 83 6.07 -2.93 3.99
N ALA A 84 6.22 -3.94 3.14
CA ALA A 84 5.07 -4.62 2.52
C ALA A 84 4.19 -5.32 3.55
N VAL A 85 4.76 -5.98 4.55
CA VAL A 85 3.98 -6.66 5.60
C VAL A 85 3.09 -5.67 6.34
N VAL A 86 3.64 -4.53 6.77
CA VAL A 86 2.86 -3.51 7.49
C VAL A 86 1.79 -2.90 6.58
N MET A 87 2.15 -2.59 5.34
CA MET A 87 1.19 -2.09 4.34
C MET A 87 0.04 -3.08 4.14
N SER A 88 0.35 -4.37 4.06
CA SER A 88 -0.63 -5.44 3.89
C SER A 88 -1.57 -5.53 5.08
N VAL A 89 -1.05 -5.60 6.29
CA VAL A 89 -1.85 -5.69 7.51
C VAL A 89 -2.76 -4.48 7.65
N HIS A 90 -2.23 -3.30 7.43
CA HIS A 90 -2.99 -2.05 7.55
C HIS A 90 -4.14 -1.99 6.55
N ASN A 91 -3.88 -2.23 5.26
CA ASN A 91 -4.91 -2.18 4.22
C ASN A 91 -5.96 -3.29 4.36
N SER A 92 -5.53 -4.51 4.64
CA SER A 92 -6.44 -5.67 4.65
C SER A 92 -7.09 -5.90 6.02
N ILE A 93 -6.31 -6.11 7.06
CA ILE A 93 -6.85 -6.48 8.37
C ILE A 93 -7.49 -5.27 9.06
N VAL A 94 -6.80 -4.14 9.12
CA VAL A 94 -7.30 -2.96 9.83
C VAL A 94 -8.39 -2.24 9.03
N CYS A 95 -8.05 -1.77 7.85
CA CYS A 95 -8.98 -0.95 7.05
C CYS A 95 -10.19 -1.73 6.57
N GLU A 96 -10.00 -2.94 6.07
CA GLU A 96 -11.11 -3.75 5.54
C GLU A 96 -12.05 -4.20 6.65
N SER A 97 -11.53 -4.55 7.82
CA SER A 97 -12.35 -4.93 8.96
C SER A 97 -13.19 -3.75 9.44
N LEU A 98 -12.60 -2.56 9.54
CA LEU A 98 -13.35 -1.36 9.89
C LEU A 98 -14.42 -1.02 8.86
N ASN A 99 -14.07 -1.12 7.57
CA ASN A 99 -15.00 -0.83 6.48
C ASN A 99 -16.19 -1.79 6.47
N THR A 100 -15.97 -3.06 6.76
CA THR A 100 -17.00 -4.11 6.73
C THR A 100 -17.85 -4.12 8.00
N TYR A 101 -17.23 -4.00 9.17
CA TYR A 101 -17.89 -4.23 10.45
C TYR A 101 -18.02 -2.99 11.34
N GLY A 102 -17.33 -1.91 11.01
CA GLY A 102 -17.33 -0.69 11.81
C GLY A 102 -18.65 0.07 11.71
N THR A 103 -18.97 0.82 12.76
CA THR A 103 -20.06 1.79 12.74
C THR A 103 -19.65 3.03 11.93
N ALA A 104 -20.61 3.90 11.60
CA ALA A 104 -20.29 5.14 10.89
C ALA A 104 -19.25 5.98 11.63
N ASP A 105 -19.38 6.09 12.96
CA ASP A 105 -18.42 6.84 13.79
C ASP A 105 -17.03 6.20 13.80
N GLN A 106 -16.97 4.87 13.81
CA GLN A 106 -15.69 4.16 13.80
C GLN A 106 -14.93 4.28 12.47
N LYS A 107 -15.66 4.43 11.36
CA LYS A 107 -15.06 4.59 10.04
C LYS A 107 -14.51 5.99 9.81
N GLU A 108 -15.04 6.98 10.45
CA GLU A 108 -14.68 8.38 10.31
C GLU A 108 -13.39 8.72 11.06
#